data_01e23476076524a8185b4b03ac23841d
#
_entry.id   01e23476076524a8185b4b03ac23841d
#
_cell.length_a   1.000
_cell.length_b   1.000
_cell.length_c   1.000
_cell.angle_alpha   90.00
_cell.angle_beta   90.00
_cell.angle_gamma   90.00
#
_symmetry.space_group_name_H-M   'P 1'
#
loop_
_entity.id
_entity.type
_entity.pdbx_description
1 polymer ?
#
loop_
_entity_poly.entity_id
_entity_poly.type
_entity_poly.pdbx_seq_one_letter_code
_entity_poly.pdbx_strand_id
1 'polypeptide(L)'
;MSRFYRLLIVLLFCGTFVSYSQQRIYPDYNSSSGFELDSLDAYDPLVLDNLETLARVWGFVKYHHPAMADTTIHIDYELFGLLPRVVHAGKAERNRILSEWINELGAFEVDTTFQQELSAIDHILINDFSWVEDTVRLGSKLSQTLSDLRYAISKSNKYVWNEGVTIKLYDDPFPNYDYNHLYDAGYRLLILFRLWNAIDSYCPNLNMT
;
A
#
# COMPACT_ATOMS: atom_id res chain seq x y z
N MET A 1 2.12 23.54 50.38
CA MET A 1 1.16 22.58 49.78
C MET A 1 0.97 22.73 48.23
N SER A 2 1.61 23.67 47.52
CA SER A 2 1.34 23.90 46.08
C SER A 2 2.27 23.14 45.09
N ARG A 3 3.44 22.66 45.49
CA ARG A 3 4.37 21.97 44.59
C ARG A 3 4.04 20.48 44.40
N PHE A 4 3.44 19.83 45.40
CA PHE A 4 3.07 18.41 45.33
C PHE A 4 1.87 18.17 44.40
N TYR A 5 0.88 19.06 44.37
CA TYR A 5 -0.28 18.98 43.49
C TYR A 5 0.07 19.20 42.02
N ARG A 6 1.09 20.02 41.71
CA ARG A 6 1.56 20.22 40.32
C ARG A 6 2.27 18.99 39.77
N LEU A 7 2.98 18.25 40.62
CA LEU A 7 3.64 16.99 40.20
C LEU A 7 2.64 15.86 39.98
N LEU A 8 1.57 15.81 40.75
CA LEU A 8 0.50 14.80 40.60
C LEU A 8 -0.31 15.02 39.35
N ILE A 9 -0.55 16.26 38.93
CA ILE A 9 -1.28 16.60 37.70
C ILE A 9 -0.43 16.25 36.44
N VAL A 10 0.89 16.42 36.50
CA VAL A 10 1.79 16.03 35.37
C VAL A 10 1.87 14.52 35.22
N LEU A 11 1.82 13.76 36.32
CA LEU A 11 1.81 12.29 36.29
C LEU A 11 0.49 11.70 35.81
N LEU A 12 -0.65 12.41 35.99
CA LEU A 12 -1.95 12.00 35.50
C LEU A 12 -2.16 12.28 33.99
N PHE A 13 -1.34 13.18 33.38
CA PHE A 13 -1.37 13.46 31.95
C PHE A 13 -0.37 12.65 31.12
N CYS A 14 0.49 11.84 31.78
CA CYS A 14 1.23 10.77 31.12
C CYS A 14 0.31 9.54 30.94
N GLY A 15 -0.90 9.79 30.50
CA GLY A 15 -1.82 8.76 30.03
C GLY A 15 -1.14 8.04 28.87
N THR A 16 -0.79 6.78 29.09
CA THR A 16 -0.42 5.85 28.05
C THR A 16 -1.43 5.96 26.93
N PHE A 17 -1.05 6.57 25.82
CA PHE A 17 -1.75 6.34 24.54
C PHE A 17 -1.53 4.86 24.22
N VAL A 18 -2.40 4.02 24.76
CA VAL A 18 -2.58 2.67 24.25
C VAL A 18 -3.20 2.88 22.90
N SER A 19 -2.39 2.86 21.86
CA SER A 19 -2.89 2.72 20.50
C SER A 19 -3.58 1.36 20.45
N TYR A 20 -4.90 1.37 20.66
CA TYR A 20 -5.71 0.23 20.29
C TYR A 20 -5.58 0.11 18.79
N SER A 21 -4.83 -0.87 18.32
CA SER A 21 -4.96 -1.34 16.95
C SER A 21 -6.43 -1.71 16.76
N GLN A 22 -7.17 -0.87 16.06
CA GLN A 22 -8.56 -1.14 15.78
C GLN A 22 -8.57 -2.30 14.80
N GLN A 23 -8.99 -3.49 15.25
CA GLN A 23 -9.06 -4.67 14.40
C GLN A 23 -9.92 -4.35 13.17
N ARG A 24 -9.33 -4.46 11.98
CA ARG A 24 -10.04 -4.22 10.73
C ARG A 24 -11.05 -5.32 10.50
N ILE A 25 -12.28 -4.94 10.24
CA ILE A 25 -13.38 -5.86 9.92
C ILE A 25 -13.62 -5.73 8.42
N TYR A 26 -13.43 -6.82 7.70
CA TYR A 26 -13.68 -6.88 6.27
C TYR A 26 -15.02 -7.54 5.99
N PRO A 27 -15.70 -7.17 4.89
CA PRO A 27 -16.78 -7.98 4.33
C PRO A 27 -16.29 -9.40 4.01
N ASP A 28 -17.22 -10.34 3.87
CA ASP A 28 -16.86 -11.69 3.40
C ASP A 28 -16.56 -11.67 1.91
N TYR A 29 -15.32 -11.49 1.57
CA TYR A 29 -14.82 -11.51 0.20
C TYR A 29 -14.47 -12.93 -0.31
N ASN A 30 -14.66 -13.99 0.48
CA ASN A 30 -14.22 -15.33 0.10
C ASN A 30 -14.91 -15.89 -1.15
N SER A 31 -16.14 -15.46 -1.45
CA SER A 31 -16.91 -15.94 -2.60
C SER A 31 -16.96 -14.93 -3.75
N SER A 32 -16.78 -13.65 -3.48
CA SER A 32 -16.79 -12.58 -4.50
C SER A 32 -16.09 -11.34 -3.95
N SER A 33 -15.38 -10.63 -4.82
CA SER A 33 -14.83 -9.31 -4.50
C SER A 33 -15.92 -8.23 -4.31
N GLY A 34 -17.14 -8.50 -4.79
CA GLY A 34 -18.22 -7.52 -4.83
C GLY A 34 -17.99 -6.38 -5.84
N PHE A 35 -16.98 -6.51 -6.70
CA PHE A 35 -16.64 -5.51 -7.72
C PHE A 35 -16.97 -6.01 -9.13
N GLU A 36 -17.68 -5.19 -9.89
CA GLU A 36 -17.99 -5.41 -11.28
C GLU A 36 -17.34 -4.34 -12.16
N LEU A 37 -16.90 -4.72 -13.34
CA LEU A 37 -16.35 -3.84 -14.36
C LEU A 37 -17.16 -4.01 -15.64
N ASP A 38 -17.70 -2.91 -16.16
CA ASP A 38 -18.41 -2.94 -17.44
C ASP A 38 -17.41 -3.21 -18.59
N SER A 39 -17.88 -3.87 -19.63
CA SER A 39 -17.09 -4.12 -20.85
C SER A 39 -16.61 -2.83 -21.53
N LEU A 40 -17.34 -1.73 -21.39
CA LEU A 40 -16.96 -0.41 -21.91
C LEU A 40 -15.86 0.26 -21.09
N ASP A 41 -15.74 -0.05 -19.82
CA ASP A 41 -14.71 0.50 -18.93
C ASP A 41 -13.30 0.13 -19.40
N ALA A 42 -13.15 -1.03 -20.07
CA ALA A 42 -11.87 -1.46 -20.62
C ALA A 42 -11.31 -0.51 -21.70
N TYR A 43 -12.11 0.39 -22.22
CA TYR A 43 -11.74 1.38 -23.23
C TYR A 43 -11.79 2.82 -22.72
N ASP A 44 -12.20 3.03 -21.46
CA ASP A 44 -12.23 4.36 -20.85
C ASP A 44 -10.82 4.75 -20.32
N PRO A 45 -10.19 5.79 -20.89
CA PRO A 45 -8.86 6.22 -20.46
C PRO A 45 -8.79 6.62 -18.99
N LEU A 46 -9.88 7.15 -18.41
CA LEU A 46 -9.95 7.50 -16.98
C LEU A 46 -9.90 6.24 -16.11
N VAL A 47 -10.71 5.22 -16.48
CA VAL A 47 -10.74 3.95 -15.76
C VAL A 47 -9.38 3.26 -15.84
N LEU A 48 -8.75 3.22 -17.01
CA LEU A 48 -7.42 2.63 -17.17
C LEU A 48 -6.34 3.36 -16.36
N ASP A 49 -6.32 4.71 -16.38
CA ASP A 49 -5.39 5.50 -15.56
C ASP A 49 -5.62 5.28 -14.05
N ASN A 50 -6.89 5.15 -13.64
CA ASN A 50 -7.24 4.89 -12.25
C ASN A 50 -6.81 3.48 -11.81
N LEU A 51 -7.04 2.47 -12.63
CA LEU A 51 -6.63 1.09 -12.36
C LEU A 51 -5.10 0.96 -12.30
N GLU A 52 -4.38 1.56 -13.25
CA GLU A 52 -2.92 1.58 -13.24
C GLU A 52 -2.37 2.27 -11.99
N THR A 53 -2.92 3.44 -11.64
CA THR A 53 -2.49 4.17 -10.45
C THR A 53 -2.78 3.36 -9.18
N LEU A 54 -3.97 2.76 -9.09
CA LEU A 54 -4.34 1.90 -7.95
C LEU A 54 -3.40 0.70 -7.84
N ALA A 55 -3.10 0.02 -8.96
CA ALA A 55 -2.21 -1.12 -8.98
C ALA A 55 -0.83 -0.78 -8.43
N ARG A 56 -0.23 0.32 -8.91
CA ARG A 56 1.08 0.79 -8.46
C ARG A 56 1.09 1.18 -6.99
N VAL A 57 0.13 1.99 -6.55
CA VAL A 57 0.05 2.46 -5.16
C VAL A 57 -0.22 1.31 -4.21
N TRP A 58 -1.16 0.41 -4.53
CA TRP A 58 -1.48 -0.77 -3.73
C TRP A 58 -0.28 -1.71 -3.58
N GLY A 59 0.40 -2.02 -4.68
CA GLY A 59 1.58 -2.88 -4.65
C GLY A 59 2.75 -2.24 -3.91
N PHE A 60 2.96 -0.94 -4.08
CA PHE A 60 3.98 -0.21 -3.35
C PHE A 60 3.73 -0.24 -1.84
N VAL A 61 2.48 0.02 -1.41
CA VAL A 61 2.08 -0.08 -0.01
C VAL A 61 2.27 -1.51 0.53
N LYS A 62 1.86 -2.53 -0.23
CA LYS A 62 2.03 -3.94 0.14
C LYS A 62 3.47 -4.28 0.51
N TYR A 63 4.42 -3.77 -0.26
CA TYR A 63 5.83 -4.14 -0.07
C TYR A 63 6.63 -3.17 0.82
N HIS A 64 6.16 -1.94 1.01
CA HIS A 64 6.93 -0.91 1.70
C HIS A 64 6.29 -0.42 3.02
N HIS A 65 4.97 -0.55 3.23
CA HIS A 65 4.35 0.01 4.40
C HIS A 65 4.62 -0.83 5.66
N PRO A 66 5.12 -0.24 6.77
CA PRO A 66 5.43 -0.97 8.01
C PRO A 66 4.23 -1.69 8.63
N ALA A 67 3.00 -1.21 8.40
CA ALA A 67 1.79 -1.89 8.83
C ALA A 67 1.61 -3.29 8.22
N MET A 68 2.32 -3.63 7.15
CA MET A 68 2.27 -4.97 6.55
C MET A 68 2.96 -6.05 7.40
N ALA A 69 3.54 -5.68 8.52
CA ALA A 69 3.93 -6.61 9.59
C ALA A 69 2.72 -7.14 10.39
N ASP A 70 1.61 -6.40 10.40
CA ASP A 70 0.38 -6.78 11.11
C ASP A 70 -0.38 -7.87 10.34
N THR A 71 -0.56 -9.02 10.98
CA THR A 71 -1.25 -10.17 10.39
C THR A 71 -2.77 -9.99 10.31
N THR A 72 -3.33 -8.98 10.95
CA THR A 72 -4.77 -8.66 10.90
C THR A 72 -5.15 -7.84 9.65
N ILE A 73 -4.18 -7.21 8.98
CA ILE A 73 -4.41 -6.47 7.74
C ILE A 73 -4.39 -7.47 6.57
N HIS A 74 -5.47 -7.55 5.83
CA HIS A 74 -5.58 -8.36 4.62
C HIS A 74 -5.50 -7.44 3.39
N ILE A 75 -4.31 -7.32 2.80
CA ILE A 75 -4.05 -6.29 1.76
C ILE A 75 -4.91 -6.48 0.49
N ASP A 76 -5.28 -7.72 0.16
CA ASP A 76 -6.15 -7.99 -0.98
C ASP A 76 -7.59 -7.54 -0.73
N TYR A 77 -8.06 -7.68 0.50
CA TYR A 77 -9.37 -7.17 0.90
C TYR A 77 -9.41 -5.63 0.94
N GLU A 78 -8.29 -5.00 1.28
CA GLU A 78 -8.12 -3.56 1.11
C GLU A 78 -8.30 -3.16 -0.36
N LEU A 79 -7.70 -3.91 -1.30
CA LEU A 79 -7.88 -3.68 -2.73
C LEU A 79 -9.36 -3.76 -3.15
N PHE A 80 -10.07 -4.80 -2.69
CA PHE A 80 -11.50 -4.95 -3.01
C PHE A 80 -12.35 -3.81 -2.49
N GLY A 81 -12.00 -3.26 -1.32
CA GLY A 81 -12.64 -2.06 -0.78
C GLY A 81 -12.29 -0.77 -1.54
N LEU A 82 -11.13 -0.70 -2.18
CA LEU A 82 -10.68 0.47 -2.95
C LEU A 82 -11.25 0.50 -4.38
N LEU A 83 -11.36 -0.65 -5.05
CA LEU A 83 -11.80 -0.74 -6.43
C LEU A 83 -13.06 0.07 -6.75
N PRO A 84 -14.20 -0.12 -6.04
CA PRO A 84 -15.44 0.60 -6.36
C PRO A 84 -15.35 2.10 -6.08
N ARG A 85 -14.42 2.52 -5.22
CA ARG A 85 -14.24 3.93 -4.86
C ARG A 85 -13.33 4.67 -5.83
N VAL A 86 -12.40 3.96 -6.45
CA VAL A 86 -11.30 4.55 -7.24
C VAL A 86 -11.57 4.51 -8.73
N VAL A 87 -12.18 3.42 -9.23
CA VAL A 87 -12.21 3.12 -10.67
C VAL A 87 -12.83 4.24 -11.51
N HIS A 88 -13.94 4.82 -11.06
CA HIS A 88 -14.62 5.92 -11.77
C HIS A 88 -14.39 7.31 -11.14
N ALA A 89 -13.49 7.42 -10.18
CA ALA A 89 -13.21 8.68 -9.51
C ALA A 89 -12.44 9.64 -10.43
N GLY A 90 -12.73 10.94 -10.35
CA GLY A 90 -11.84 11.93 -10.94
C GLY A 90 -10.46 11.91 -10.29
N LYS A 91 -9.40 12.34 -11.00
CA LYS A 91 -8.01 12.27 -10.55
C LYS A 91 -7.79 12.79 -9.11
N ALA A 92 -8.33 13.95 -8.79
CA ALA A 92 -8.16 14.55 -7.45
C ALA A 92 -8.81 13.71 -6.36
N GLU A 93 -9.99 13.15 -6.62
CA GLU A 93 -10.72 12.29 -5.70
C GLU A 93 -10.04 10.95 -5.53
N ARG A 94 -9.58 10.31 -6.62
CA ARG A 94 -8.73 9.10 -6.56
C ARG A 94 -7.53 9.31 -5.64
N ASN A 95 -6.79 10.40 -5.86
CA ASN A 95 -5.59 10.68 -5.08
C ASN A 95 -5.91 10.95 -3.60
N ARG A 96 -7.05 11.59 -3.32
CA ARG A 96 -7.55 11.78 -1.96
C ARG A 96 -7.87 10.45 -1.28
N ILE A 97 -8.62 9.58 -1.96
CA ILE A 97 -8.98 8.24 -1.46
C ILE A 97 -7.73 7.41 -1.12
N LEU A 98 -6.76 7.40 -2.04
CA LEU A 98 -5.50 6.64 -1.83
C LEU A 98 -4.67 7.22 -0.68
N SER A 99 -4.58 8.55 -0.56
CA SER A 99 -3.88 9.18 0.56
C SER A 99 -4.55 8.88 1.90
N GLU A 100 -5.87 8.92 1.97
CA GLU A 100 -6.63 8.59 3.18
C GLU A 100 -6.44 7.13 3.57
N TRP A 101 -6.55 6.22 2.61
CA TRP A 101 -6.30 4.80 2.83
C TRP A 101 -4.91 4.52 3.41
N ILE A 102 -3.85 5.11 2.85
CA ILE A 102 -2.49 4.94 3.38
C ILE A 102 -2.39 5.47 4.81
N ASN A 103 -2.99 6.63 5.11
CA ASN A 103 -2.99 7.19 6.46
C ASN A 103 -3.76 6.31 7.46
N GLU A 104 -4.84 5.65 7.01
CA GLU A 104 -5.63 4.72 7.83
C GLU A 104 -4.88 3.43 8.19
N LEU A 105 -3.84 3.05 7.42
CA LEU A 105 -2.95 1.94 7.74
C LEU A 105 -2.06 2.25 8.96
N GLY A 106 -1.89 3.53 9.29
CA GLY A 106 -1.12 4.00 10.43
C GLY A 106 0.06 4.88 10.04
N ALA A 107 0.58 5.59 11.03
CA ALA A 107 1.77 6.43 10.85
C ALA A 107 3.03 5.56 10.77
N PHE A 108 4.04 6.05 10.08
CA PHE A 108 5.36 5.43 9.96
C PHE A 108 6.47 6.46 10.14
N GLU A 109 7.64 5.99 10.53
CA GLU A 109 8.85 6.79 10.65
C GLU A 109 9.71 6.64 9.39
N VAL A 110 10.40 7.71 8.99
CA VAL A 110 11.26 7.76 7.80
C VAL A 110 12.72 7.69 8.22
N ASP A 111 13.48 6.79 7.60
CA ASP A 111 14.93 6.73 7.76
C ASP A 111 15.63 7.75 6.85
N THR A 112 15.91 8.92 7.43
CA THR A 112 16.59 10.00 6.70
C THR A 112 18.05 9.69 6.38
N THR A 113 18.70 8.79 7.10
CA THR A 113 20.08 8.37 6.87
C THR A 113 20.14 7.49 5.61
N PHE A 114 19.26 6.50 5.53
CA PHE A 114 19.14 5.62 4.37
C PHE A 114 18.73 6.39 3.11
N GLN A 115 17.89 7.42 3.24
CA GLN A 115 17.54 8.32 2.13
C GLN A 115 18.77 9.03 1.56
N GLN A 116 19.65 9.53 2.41
CA GLN A 116 20.89 10.20 1.98
C GLN A 116 21.89 9.22 1.34
N GLU A 117 22.03 8.02 1.90
CA GLU A 117 22.92 6.99 1.35
C GLU A 117 22.46 6.50 -0.02
N LEU A 118 21.17 6.22 -0.22
CA LEU A 118 20.62 5.81 -1.51
C LEU A 118 20.78 6.87 -2.60
N SER A 119 20.64 8.15 -2.26
CA SER A 119 20.85 9.24 -3.21
C SER A 119 22.29 9.37 -3.69
N ALA A 120 23.24 8.81 -2.95
CA ALA A 120 24.67 8.82 -3.27
C ALA A 120 25.15 7.57 -4.05
N ILE A 121 24.31 6.52 -4.14
CA ILE A 121 24.65 5.27 -4.85
C ILE A 121 24.22 5.39 -6.32
N ASP A 122 25.16 5.12 -7.22
CA ASP A 122 24.91 5.12 -8.66
C ASP A 122 23.93 4.00 -9.07
N HIS A 123 22.91 4.32 -9.84
CA HIS A 123 21.61 3.64 -9.98
C HIS A 123 21.60 2.28 -10.72
N ILE A 124 22.62 1.48 -10.66
CA ILE A 124 22.76 0.31 -11.55
C ILE A 124 21.86 -0.89 -11.21
N LEU A 125 21.26 -0.96 -10.02
CA LEU A 125 20.44 -2.11 -9.60
C LEU A 125 19.24 -1.74 -8.70
N ILE A 126 18.78 -0.51 -8.71
CA ILE A 126 17.65 -0.08 -7.86
C ILE A 126 16.38 0.02 -8.74
N ASN A 127 15.29 -0.53 -8.27
CA ASN A 127 13.99 -0.38 -8.93
C ASN A 127 13.68 1.10 -9.17
N ASP A 128 13.15 1.40 -10.36
CA ASP A 128 12.75 2.76 -10.70
C ASP A 128 11.45 3.14 -9.97
N PHE A 129 11.60 3.87 -8.88
CA PHE A 129 10.49 4.47 -8.14
C PHE A 129 10.25 5.93 -8.49
N SER A 130 10.79 6.46 -9.60
CA SER A 130 10.60 7.86 -10.02
C SER A 130 9.13 8.24 -10.19
N TRP A 131 8.27 7.26 -10.47
CA TRP A 131 6.83 7.48 -10.60
C TRP A 131 6.15 8.00 -9.32
N VAL A 132 6.72 7.75 -8.11
CA VAL A 132 6.16 8.29 -6.85
C VAL A 132 6.30 9.81 -6.77
N GLU A 133 7.22 10.40 -7.55
CA GLU A 133 7.48 11.84 -7.62
C GLU A 133 6.61 12.55 -8.66
N ASP A 134 5.80 11.82 -9.44
CA ASP A 134 4.90 12.40 -10.44
C ASP A 134 3.72 13.13 -9.77
N THR A 135 3.95 14.37 -9.39
CA THR A 135 2.93 15.22 -8.78
C THR A 135 1.79 15.59 -9.73
N VAL A 136 2.01 15.49 -11.06
CA VAL A 136 0.96 15.73 -12.06
C VAL A 136 -0.07 14.61 -12.02
N ARG A 137 0.38 13.37 -11.87
CA ARG A 137 -0.49 12.18 -11.77
C ARG A 137 -1.05 12.00 -10.37
N LEU A 138 -0.21 12.08 -9.33
CA LEU A 138 -0.52 11.72 -7.95
C LEU A 138 -0.99 12.91 -7.09
N GLY A 139 -0.77 14.15 -7.54
CA GLY A 139 -0.90 15.32 -6.69
C GLY A 139 0.19 15.38 -5.60
N SER A 140 0.41 16.54 -5.02
CA SER A 140 1.53 16.75 -4.09
C SER A 140 1.44 15.89 -2.82
N LYS A 141 0.24 15.72 -2.27
CA LYS A 141 0.05 15.00 -1.00
C LYS A 141 0.35 13.50 -1.15
N LEU A 142 -0.25 12.82 -2.14
CA LEU A 142 -0.04 11.39 -2.35
C LEU A 142 1.41 11.12 -2.78
N SER A 143 1.96 11.93 -3.68
CA SER A 143 3.36 11.86 -4.09
C SER A 143 4.31 11.96 -2.90
N GLN A 144 4.13 12.95 -2.02
CA GLN A 144 4.95 13.08 -0.82
C GLN A 144 4.83 11.87 0.11
N THR A 145 3.60 11.39 0.35
CA THR A 145 3.36 10.22 1.20
C THR A 145 4.07 8.97 0.65
N LEU A 146 4.02 8.75 -0.67
CA LEU A 146 4.71 7.60 -1.29
C LEU A 146 6.23 7.77 -1.29
N SER A 147 6.72 8.99 -1.51
CA SER A 147 8.15 9.29 -1.42
C SER A 147 8.69 9.04 -0.01
N ASP A 148 7.95 9.43 1.02
CA ASP A 148 8.30 9.17 2.41
C ASP A 148 8.24 7.66 2.72
N LEU A 149 7.21 6.97 2.21
CA LEU A 149 7.02 5.53 2.42
C LEU A 149 8.16 4.69 1.84
N ARG A 150 8.81 5.14 0.78
CA ARG A 150 9.99 4.51 0.20
C ARG A 150 11.11 4.31 1.22
N TYR A 151 11.21 5.22 2.19
CA TYR A 151 12.24 5.23 3.23
C TYR A 151 11.67 4.90 4.61
N ALA A 152 10.49 4.29 4.67
CA ALA A 152 9.86 3.93 5.93
C ALA A 152 10.67 2.87 6.67
N ILE A 153 10.84 3.07 7.98
CA ILE A 153 11.48 2.09 8.84
C ILE A 153 10.52 0.92 9.05
N SER A 154 10.84 -0.22 8.45
CA SER A 154 10.09 -1.45 8.63
C SER A 154 10.97 -2.55 9.22
N LYS A 155 10.52 -3.17 10.31
CA LYS A 155 11.22 -4.30 10.94
C LYS A 155 10.92 -5.63 10.27
N SER A 156 9.76 -5.74 9.64
CA SER A 156 9.31 -6.95 8.95
C SER A 156 8.16 -6.60 8.01
N ASN A 157 7.95 -7.46 7.01
CA ASN A 157 6.81 -7.40 6.11
C ASN A 157 6.36 -8.84 5.83
N LYS A 158 5.11 -9.18 6.09
CA LYS A 158 4.62 -10.55 5.91
C LYS A 158 4.55 -11.01 4.46
N TYR A 159 4.62 -10.08 3.50
CA TYR A 159 4.58 -10.37 2.07
C TYR A 159 5.96 -10.49 1.44
N VAL A 160 7.02 -10.12 2.16
CA VAL A 160 8.39 -10.14 1.66
C VAL A 160 9.29 -10.81 2.66
N TRP A 161 9.94 -11.90 2.23
CA TRP A 161 10.99 -12.53 3.00
C TRP A 161 12.30 -12.40 2.23
N ASN A 162 13.32 -11.86 2.88
CA ASN A 162 14.62 -11.64 2.31
C ASN A 162 15.68 -12.38 3.12
N GLU A 163 16.41 -13.28 2.47
CA GLU A 163 17.55 -13.98 3.04
C GLU A 163 18.75 -13.83 2.09
N GLY A 164 19.46 -12.72 2.24
CA GLY A 164 20.61 -12.40 1.43
C GLY A 164 20.27 -12.20 -0.05
N VAL A 165 20.65 -13.14 -0.90
CA VAL A 165 20.39 -13.06 -2.36
C VAL A 165 19.03 -13.63 -2.78
N THR A 166 18.28 -14.20 -1.85
CA THR A 166 16.98 -14.83 -2.14
C THR A 166 15.86 -13.97 -1.58
N ILE A 167 14.96 -13.55 -2.46
CA ILE A 167 13.72 -12.86 -2.08
C ILE A 167 12.56 -13.80 -2.37
N LYS A 168 11.68 -14.01 -1.39
CA LYS A 168 10.43 -14.74 -1.56
C LYS A 168 9.28 -13.80 -1.32
N LEU A 169 8.32 -13.81 -2.25
CA LEU A 169 7.10 -13.04 -2.15
C LEU A 169 5.97 -13.96 -1.70
N TYR A 170 5.15 -13.42 -0.81
CA TYR A 170 3.98 -14.10 -0.29
C TYR A 170 2.73 -13.29 -0.57
N ASP A 171 1.62 -14.00 -0.67
CA ASP A 171 0.28 -13.42 -0.78
C ASP A 171 -0.60 -13.96 0.32
N ASP A 172 -1.65 -13.22 0.66
CA ASP A 172 -2.69 -13.75 1.53
C ASP A 172 -3.36 -14.95 0.84
N PRO A 173 -3.57 -16.07 1.56
CA PRO A 173 -4.21 -17.24 0.99
C PRO A 173 -5.69 -16.97 0.73
N PHE A 174 -6.21 -17.46 -0.39
CA PHE A 174 -7.64 -17.51 -0.63
C PHE A 174 -8.19 -18.82 -0.03
N PRO A 175 -9.04 -18.75 1.00
CA PRO A 175 -9.48 -19.96 1.69
C PRO A 175 -10.25 -20.93 0.79
N ASN A 176 -10.98 -20.42 -0.20
CA ASN A 176 -11.87 -21.19 -1.07
C ASN A 176 -11.77 -20.74 -2.53
N TYR A 177 -10.55 -20.57 -3.06
CA TYR A 177 -10.39 -20.21 -4.46
C TYR A 177 -10.97 -21.30 -5.35
N ASP A 178 -12.03 -20.98 -6.07
CA ASP A 178 -12.69 -21.87 -7.02
C ASP A 178 -12.74 -21.25 -8.42
N TYR A 179 -13.32 -22.00 -9.36
CA TYR A 179 -13.44 -21.56 -10.76
C TYR A 179 -14.27 -20.28 -10.91
N ASN A 180 -15.20 -19.98 -10.01
CA ASN A 180 -16.06 -18.81 -10.08
C ASN A 180 -15.26 -17.50 -9.90
N HIS A 181 -14.19 -17.50 -9.14
CA HIS A 181 -13.33 -16.35 -8.97
C HIS A 181 -12.69 -15.85 -10.29
N LEU A 182 -12.52 -16.73 -11.27
CA LEU A 182 -12.01 -16.34 -12.60
C LEU A 182 -12.98 -15.44 -13.37
N TYR A 183 -14.26 -15.43 -13.00
CA TYR A 183 -15.26 -14.56 -13.61
C TYR A 183 -15.46 -13.25 -12.86
N ASP A 184 -15.00 -13.18 -11.61
CA ASP A 184 -15.07 -11.98 -10.78
C ASP A 184 -14.02 -10.96 -11.23
N ALA A 185 -14.47 -9.73 -11.51
CA ALA A 185 -13.60 -8.67 -12.02
C ALA A 185 -12.52 -8.26 -11.01
N GLY A 186 -12.84 -8.16 -9.73
CA GLY A 186 -11.87 -7.79 -8.70
C GLY A 186 -10.80 -8.85 -8.50
N TYR A 187 -11.16 -10.13 -8.53
CA TYR A 187 -10.17 -11.22 -8.44
C TYR A 187 -9.24 -11.27 -9.66
N ARG A 188 -9.76 -11.02 -10.87
CA ARG A 188 -8.91 -10.93 -12.07
C ARG A 188 -7.91 -9.77 -11.96
N LEU A 189 -8.38 -8.61 -11.50
CA LEU A 189 -7.51 -7.46 -11.27
C LEU A 189 -6.48 -7.75 -10.17
N LEU A 190 -6.86 -8.40 -9.09
CA LEU A 190 -5.95 -8.80 -8.02
C LEU A 190 -4.81 -9.70 -8.53
N ILE A 191 -5.13 -10.73 -9.32
CA ILE A 191 -4.12 -11.62 -9.92
C ILE A 191 -3.16 -10.82 -10.81
N LEU A 192 -3.70 -9.92 -11.66
CA LEU A 192 -2.91 -9.05 -12.51
C LEU A 192 -2.00 -8.12 -11.68
N PHE A 193 -2.54 -7.49 -10.64
CA PHE A 193 -1.80 -6.56 -9.80
C PHE A 193 -0.71 -7.26 -8.98
N ARG A 194 -0.98 -8.47 -8.46
CA ARG A 194 0.03 -9.28 -7.78
C ARG A 194 1.19 -9.60 -8.73
N LEU A 195 0.89 -10.13 -9.92
CA LEU A 195 1.90 -10.46 -10.92
C LEU A 195 2.71 -9.24 -11.33
N TRP A 196 2.02 -8.14 -11.70
CA TRP A 196 2.69 -6.92 -12.14
C TRP A 196 3.63 -6.38 -11.07
N ASN A 197 3.15 -6.21 -9.84
CA ASN A 197 3.96 -5.64 -8.77
C ASN A 197 5.11 -6.56 -8.34
N ALA A 198 4.95 -7.88 -8.41
CA ALA A 198 6.05 -8.81 -8.17
C ALA A 198 7.17 -8.62 -9.21
N ILE A 199 6.81 -8.45 -10.47
CA ILE A 199 7.76 -8.21 -11.56
C ILE A 199 8.41 -6.81 -11.40
N ASP A 200 7.61 -5.77 -11.24
CA ASP A 200 8.05 -4.38 -11.16
C ASP A 200 8.96 -4.13 -9.95
N SER A 201 8.65 -4.75 -8.80
CA SER A 201 9.41 -4.54 -7.56
C SER A 201 10.64 -5.41 -7.40
N TYR A 202 10.74 -6.55 -8.11
CA TYR A 202 11.78 -7.55 -7.81
C TYR A 202 12.48 -8.14 -9.05
N CYS A 203 12.15 -7.69 -10.26
CA CYS A 203 12.85 -8.05 -11.48
C CYS A 203 13.71 -6.88 -11.98
N PRO A 204 14.98 -6.75 -11.56
CA PRO A 204 15.81 -5.56 -11.84
C PRO A 204 16.16 -5.36 -13.32
N ASN A 205 15.90 -6.36 -14.18
CA ASN A 205 16.33 -6.33 -15.57
C ASN A 205 15.30 -5.77 -16.57
N LEU A 206 14.11 -5.32 -16.09
CA LEU A 206 13.10 -4.78 -17.01
C LEU A 206 13.51 -3.45 -17.67
N ASN A 207 14.44 -2.72 -17.07
CA ASN A 207 14.93 -1.44 -17.57
C ASN A 207 16.21 -1.54 -18.42
N MET A 208 16.64 -2.74 -18.79
CA MET A 208 17.87 -2.97 -19.58
C MET A 208 17.61 -3.09 -21.10
N THR A 209 16.45 -2.66 -21.60
CA THR A 209 16.13 -2.65 -23.04
C THR A 209 16.10 -1.24 -23.61
#